data_ff9ad271c90d43b04dfef86562558ee8
#
_entry.id   ff9ad271c90d43b04dfef86562558ee8
#
_cell.length_a   1.000
_cell.length_b   1.000
_cell.length_c   1.000
_cell.angle_alpha   90.00
_cell.angle_beta   90.00
_cell.angle_gamma   90.00
#
_symmetry.space_group_name_H-M   'P 1'
#
loop_
_entity.id
_entity.type
_entity.pdbx_description
1 polymer ?
#
loop_
_entity_poly.entity_id
_entity_poly.type
_entity_poly.pdbx_seq_one_letter_code
_entity_poly.pdbx_strand_id
1 'polypeptide(L)'
;MEAMNREVHVPFCERLLGRFRRSTHLTAIPELLNLLEIKGCIVTIDAMRCQKEIAKTILEREAEYLLAVKGNQGKLEAAFDKHFPLSSLSHYSGDYYNTEEKGHGRSEQRLHLVSDVIGDFVDLSFEWPGLKTLGVAISFRQEGDDIRDKTMSVRYYISSAKLTAKEFAKAIRAHWQIEVQLHWKLDVAMREDECRIRRGDAAENLAGFRHVAMNLLTNEKTVKAGIKRKRLKAALSPDYLALVLAGQGLS
;
A
#
# COMPACT_ATOMS: atom_id res chain seq x y z
N MET A 1 3.15 -10.47 25.19
CA MET A 1 3.35 -9.25 24.39
C MET A 1 3.65 -9.61 22.93
N GLU A 2 2.74 -10.34 22.28
CA GLU A 2 2.97 -10.93 20.93
C GLU A 2 1.83 -10.67 19.93
N ALA A 3 1.01 -9.64 20.17
CA ALA A 3 -0.22 -9.40 19.41
C ALA A 3 -0.17 -8.20 18.43
N MET A 4 1.00 -7.62 18.15
CA MET A 4 1.10 -6.37 17.38
C MET A 4 1.63 -6.53 15.94
N ASN A 5 1.41 -7.68 15.28
CA ASN A 5 1.99 -7.96 13.97
C ASN A 5 0.96 -8.33 12.88
N ARG A 6 -0.28 -7.87 12.97
CA ARG A 6 -1.21 -7.96 11.85
C ARG A 6 -1.23 -6.64 11.07
N GLU A 7 -0.44 -6.58 10.01
CA GLU A 7 -0.54 -5.52 9.00
C GLU A 7 -1.76 -5.85 8.13
N VAL A 8 -2.84 -5.09 8.27
CA VAL A 8 -3.94 -5.10 7.31
C VAL A 8 -3.65 -4.00 6.30
N HIS A 9 -3.18 -4.42 5.13
CA HIS A 9 -3.15 -3.56 3.97
C HIS A 9 -4.58 -3.49 3.44
N VAL A 10 -5.21 -2.33 3.58
CA VAL A 10 -6.46 -2.05 2.89
C VAL A 10 -6.09 -1.63 1.47
N PRO A 11 -6.07 -2.58 0.51
CA PRO A 11 -5.78 -2.28 -0.88
C PRO A 11 -6.99 -1.58 -1.45
N PHE A 12 -6.98 -0.27 -1.39
CA PHE A 12 -8.00 0.48 -2.06
C PHE A 12 -7.65 0.52 -3.54
N CYS A 13 -8.29 -0.35 -4.30
CA CYS A 13 -8.14 -0.40 -5.74
C CYS A 13 -8.73 0.87 -6.34
N GLU A 14 -7.89 1.88 -6.63
CA GLU A 14 -8.29 3.08 -7.35
C GLU A 14 -9.02 2.75 -8.66
N ARG A 15 -8.73 1.60 -9.26
CA ARG A 15 -9.34 1.14 -10.50
C ARG A 15 -10.76 0.62 -10.32
N LEU A 16 -11.09 -0.01 -9.22
CA LEU A 16 -12.48 -0.33 -8.87
C LEU A 16 -13.29 0.94 -8.67
N LEU A 17 -12.70 1.97 -8.07
CA LEU A 17 -13.35 3.24 -7.76
C LEU A 17 -13.16 4.33 -8.83
N GLY A 18 -12.16 4.24 -9.71
CA GLY A 18 -11.94 5.20 -10.81
C GLY A 18 -13.10 5.29 -11.80
N ARG A 19 -14.08 4.40 -11.66
CA ARG A 19 -15.32 4.37 -12.44
C ARG A 19 -16.54 4.93 -11.70
N PHE A 20 -16.44 5.11 -10.40
CA PHE A 20 -17.46 5.84 -9.62
C PHE A 20 -17.19 7.34 -9.68
N ARG A 21 -18.25 8.15 -9.74
CA ARG A 21 -18.14 9.62 -9.76
C ARG A 21 -17.30 10.12 -8.58
N ARG A 22 -16.49 11.16 -8.79
CA ARG A 22 -15.55 11.73 -7.80
C ARG A 22 -16.09 11.89 -6.37
N SER A 23 -17.39 12.02 -6.18
CA SER A 23 -18.04 12.18 -4.88
C SER A 23 -18.16 10.89 -4.05
N THR A 24 -18.19 9.72 -4.69
CA THR A 24 -18.36 8.41 -4.01
C THR A 24 -17.06 7.87 -3.40
N HIS A 25 -15.92 8.35 -3.85
CA HIS A 25 -14.62 7.83 -3.39
C HIS A 25 -14.26 8.19 -1.95
N LEU A 26 -14.73 9.34 -1.45
CA LEU A 26 -14.42 9.80 -0.09
C LEU A 26 -15.22 9.05 0.97
N THR A 27 -16.42 8.58 0.64
CA THR A 27 -17.32 7.84 1.56
C THR A 27 -17.00 6.36 1.65
N ALA A 28 -16.41 5.78 0.61
CA ALA A 28 -16.20 4.34 0.53
C ALA A 28 -15.09 3.80 1.47
N ILE A 29 -14.05 4.62 1.79
CA ILE A 29 -12.99 4.16 2.73
C ILE A 29 -13.54 3.99 4.16
N PRO A 30 -14.24 4.95 4.75
CA PRO A 30 -14.85 4.77 6.06
C PRO A 30 -15.81 3.58 6.11
N GLU A 31 -16.63 3.38 5.07
CA GLU A 31 -17.54 2.23 4.98
C GLU A 31 -16.77 0.90 4.95
N LEU A 32 -15.71 0.81 4.13
CA LEU A 32 -14.86 -0.37 4.07
C LEU A 32 -14.15 -0.64 5.40
N LEU A 33 -13.61 0.38 6.04
CA LEU A 33 -12.99 0.26 7.36
C LEU A 33 -13.98 -0.26 8.40
N ASN A 34 -15.26 0.09 8.28
CA ASN A 34 -16.32 -0.41 9.16
C ASN A 34 -16.67 -1.88 8.95
N LEU A 35 -16.44 -2.42 7.76
CA LEU A 35 -16.69 -3.83 7.42
C LEU A 35 -15.52 -4.75 7.80
N LEU A 36 -14.31 -4.21 7.95
CA LEU A 36 -13.11 -4.99 8.20
C LEU A 36 -12.82 -5.12 9.70
N GLU A 37 -12.31 -6.28 10.12
CA GLU A 37 -11.74 -6.45 11.46
C GLU A 37 -10.29 -5.95 11.46
N ILE A 38 -10.11 -4.67 11.87
CA ILE A 38 -8.82 -3.98 11.83
C ILE A 38 -8.22 -3.71 13.20
N LYS A 39 -8.87 -4.14 14.28
CA LYS A 39 -8.38 -3.94 15.65
C LYS A 39 -6.95 -4.46 15.83
N GLY A 40 -6.06 -3.62 16.37
CA GLY A 40 -4.64 -3.93 16.58
C GLY A 40 -3.80 -4.00 15.30
N CYS A 41 -4.33 -3.55 14.16
CA CYS A 41 -3.63 -3.53 12.89
C CYS A 41 -3.06 -2.15 12.57
N ILE A 42 -2.07 -2.08 11.67
CA ILE A 42 -1.64 -0.83 11.04
C ILE A 42 -2.29 -0.73 9.66
N VAL A 43 -3.12 0.28 9.46
CA VAL A 43 -3.79 0.57 8.19
C VAL A 43 -2.93 1.53 7.38
N THR A 44 -2.48 1.11 6.20
CA THR A 44 -1.67 1.94 5.30
C THR A 44 -2.51 2.51 4.18
N ILE A 45 -2.40 3.82 3.92
CA ILE A 45 -3.20 4.52 2.91
C ILE A 45 -2.33 5.48 2.10
N ASP A 46 -2.55 5.55 0.77
CA ASP A 46 -1.83 6.45 -0.13
C ASP A 46 -2.23 7.92 0.06
N ALA A 47 -1.36 8.83 -0.41
CA ALA A 47 -1.45 10.27 -0.20
C ALA A 47 -2.75 10.91 -0.69
N MET A 48 -3.36 10.41 -1.76
CA MET A 48 -4.66 10.93 -2.24
C MET A 48 -5.78 10.80 -1.21
N ARG A 49 -5.64 9.90 -0.24
CA ARG A 49 -6.62 9.58 0.80
C ARG A 49 -6.16 9.94 2.20
N CYS A 50 -5.08 10.72 2.32
CA CYS A 50 -4.59 11.24 3.59
C CYS A 50 -5.55 12.32 4.11
N GLN A 51 -6.50 11.92 4.96
CA GLN A 51 -7.57 12.78 5.52
C GLN A 51 -7.75 12.52 7.01
N LYS A 52 -8.07 13.59 7.74
CA LYS A 52 -8.22 13.56 9.20
C LYS A 52 -9.37 12.66 9.65
N GLU A 53 -10.47 12.66 8.91
CA GLU A 53 -11.64 11.80 9.17
C GLU A 53 -11.31 10.32 9.06
N ILE A 54 -10.49 9.96 8.07
CA ILE A 54 -10.03 8.57 7.90
C ILE A 54 -9.12 8.16 9.04
N ALA A 55 -8.17 9.02 9.43
CA ALA A 55 -7.30 8.79 10.58
C ALA A 55 -8.12 8.58 11.86
N LYS A 56 -9.15 9.41 12.08
CA LYS A 56 -10.06 9.29 13.23
C LYS A 56 -10.82 7.97 13.21
N THR A 57 -11.42 7.59 12.06
CA THR A 57 -12.15 6.32 11.91
C THR A 57 -11.26 5.11 12.21
N ILE A 58 -10.00 5.12 11.77
CA ILE A 58 -9.05 4.03 12.06
C ILE A 58 -8.82 3.90 13.58
N LEU A 59 -8.57 5.03 14.25
CA LEU A 59 -8.33 5.03 15.71
C LEU A 59 -9.57 4.62 16.50
N GLU A 60 -10.77 5.05 16.10
CA GLU A 60 -12.04 4.65 16.72
C GLU A 60 -12.27 3.13 16.65
N ARG A 61 -11.64 2.46 15.69
CA ARG A 61 -11.68 1.00 15.55
C ARG A 61 -10.48 0.28 16.19
N GLU A 62 -9.81 0.95 17.12
CA GLU A 62 -8.66 0.41 17.87
C GLU A 62 -7.53 -0.08 16.94
N ALA A 63 -7.35 0.58 15.78
CA ALA A 63 -6.26 0.36 14.82
C ALA A 63 -5.33 1.57 14.77
N GLU A 64 -4.14 1.38 14.22
CA GLU A 64 -3.17 2.46 13.98
C GLU A 64 -3.12 2.78 12.49
N TYR A 65 -2.77 4.01 12.15
CA TYR A 65 -2.61 4.41 10.76
C TYR A 65 -1.15 4.67 10.36
N LEU A 66 -0.85 4.48 9.07
CA LEU A 66 0.33 4.97 8.38
C LEU A 66 -0.11 5.58 7.05
N LEU A 67 -0.15 6.90 6.98
CA LEU A 67 -0.66 7.66 5.85
C LEU A 67 0.47 8.34 5.09
N ALA A 68 0.50 8.19 3.76
CA ALA A 68 1.41 8.96 2.92
C ALA A 68 0.94 10.42 2.80
N VAL A 69 1.88 11.35 2.75
CA VAL A 69 1.64 12.80 2.66
C VAL A 69 2.15 13.31 1.32
N LYS A 70 1.41 14.21 0.68
CA LYS A 70 1.81 14.96 -0.52
C LYS A 70 1.31 16.39 -0.44
N GLY A 71 1.52 17.18 -1.47
CA GLY A 71 1.12 18.59 -1.58
C GLY A 71 -0.35 18.91 -1.31
N ASN A 72 -1.23 17.90 -1.24
CA ASN A 72 -2.60 18.05 -0.74
C ASN A 72 -2.68 18.36 0.76
N GLN A 73 -1.54 18.22 1.48
CA GLN A 73 -1.36 18.50 2.90
C GLN A 73 -0.17 19.46 3.11
N GLY A 74 -0.25 20.65 2.50
CA GLY A 74 0.87 21.59 2.41
C GLY A 74 1.50 21.99 3.76
N LYS A 75 0.71 22.09 4.84
CA LYS A 75 1.25 22.35 6.18
C LYS A 75 2.14 21.20 6.69
N LEU A 76 1.72 19.95 6.46
CA LEU A 76 2.52 18.78 6.81
C LEU A 76 3.80 18.72 5.96
N GLU A 77 3.70 18.93 4.65
CA GLU A 77 4.84 18.92 3.75
C GLU A 77 5.89 19.97 4.14
N ALA A 78 5.46 21.20 4.40
CA ALA A 78 6.35 22.27 4.89
C ALA A 78 7.02 21.92 6.24
N ALA A 79 6.30 21.25 7.13
CA ALA A 79 6.85 20.78 8.39
C ALA A 79 7.92 19.69 8.19
N PHE A 80 7.69 18.76 7.25
CA PHE A 80 8.68 17.75 6.88
C PHE A 80 9.95 18.38 6.31
N ASP A 81 9.83 19.34 5.41
CA ASP A 81 10.98 20.03 4.80
C ASP A 81 11.81 20.79 5.86
N LYS A 82 11.15 21.36 6.86
CA LYS A 82 11.83 22.03 7.98
C LYS A 82 12.55 21.02 8.89
N HIS A 83 11.95 19.88 9.19
CA HIS A 83 12.45 18.90 10.16
C HIS A 83 13.46 17.91 9.55
N PHE A 84 13.28 17.54 8.29
CA PHE A 84 14.14 16.65 7.53
C PHE A 84 14.72 17.34 6.29
N PRO A 85 15.48 18.45 6.46
CA PRO A 85 16.04 19.14 5.32
C PRO A 85 16.99 18.21 4.56
N LEU A 86 16.75 18.03 3.25
CA LEU A 86 17.51 17.10 2.41
C LEU A 86 19.01 17.38 2.41
N SER A 87 19.41 18.66 2.64
CA SER A 87 20.81 19.09 2.74
C SER A 87 21.53 18.57 3.97
N SER A 88 20.82 18.20 5.03
CA SER A 88 21.41 17.76 6.31
C SER A 88 21.10 16.31 6.66
N LEU A 89 20.53 15.53 5.75
CA LEU A 89 20.21 14.10 5.98
C LEU A 89 21.44 13.24 6.31
N SER A 90 22.63 13.62 5.82
CA SER A 90 23.89 12.95 6.16
C SER A 90 24.28 13.07 7.64
N HIS A 91 23.69 14.03 8.35
CA HIS A 91 23.92 14.28 9.79
C HIS A 91 22.70 13.91 10.63
N TYR A 92 21.73 13.18 10.05
CA TYR A 92 20.56 12.74 10.79
C TYR A 92 20.96 11.77 11.91
N SER A 93 20.70 12.15 13.15
CA SER A 93 21.08 11.39 14.36
C SER A 93 19.94 10.55 14.95
N GLY A 94 18.73 10.58 14.33
CA GLY A 94 17.58 9.80 14.75
C GLY A 94 17.64 8.36 14.25
N ASP A 95 16.55 7.62 14.44
CA ASP A 95 16.45 6.24 13.98
C ASP A 95 16.32 6.18 12.46
N TYR A 96 17.20 5.41 11.82
CA TYR A 96 17.18 5.20 10.39
C TYR A 96 17.42 3.74 10.00
N TYR A 97 16.91 3.37 8.84
CA TYR A 97 17.09 2.04 8.25
C TYR A 97 17.39 2.15 6.76
N ASN A 98 18.51 1.54 6.33
CA ASN A 98 18.94 1.55 4.94
C ASN A 98 18.85 0.14 4.34
N THR A 99 18.40 0.06 3.09
CA THR A 99 18.38 -1.18 2.30
C THR A 99 18.96 -0.94 0.91
N GLU A 100 19.70 -1.91 0.41
CA GLU A 100 20.21 -1.91 -0.96
C GLU A 100 19.76 -3.19 -1.67
N GLU A 101 19.19 -3.04 -2.85
CA GLU A 101 18.75 -4.14 -3.71
C GLU A 101 19.40 -3.99 -5.09
N LYS A 102 20.01 -5.09 -5.59
CA LYS A 102 20.59 -5.16 -6.92
C LYS A 102 19.93 -6.28 -7.70
N GLY A 103 19.48 -6.02 -8.92
CA GLY A 103 18.89 -7.04 -9.77
C GLY A 103 18.50 -6.49 -11.15
N HIS A 104 18.58 -7.34 -12.16
CA HIS A 104 18.15 -7.02 -13.52
C HIS A 104 18.74 -5.72 -14.11
N GLY A 105 20.04 -5.45 -13.87
CA GLY A 105 20.70 -4.24 -14.36
C GLY A 105 20.30 -2.96 -13.61
N ARG A 106 19.69 -3.10 -12.43
CA ARG A 106 19.22 -1.99 -11.60
C ARG A 106 19.80 -2.08 -10.20
N SER A 107 20.19 -0.95 -9.63
CA SER A 107 20.51 -0.76 -8.22
C SER A 107 19.50 0.17 -7.58
N GLU A 108 18.96 -0.20 -6.44
CA GLU A 108 18.03 0.63 -5.68
C GLU A 108 18.45 0.66 -4.22
N GLN A 109 18.71 1.87 -3.73
CA GLN A 109 18.96 2.15 -2.32
C GLN A 109 17.75 2.86 -1.74
N ARG A 110 17.30 2.41 -0.57
CA ARG A 110 16.20 3.05 0.17
C ARG A 110 16.65 3.39 1.57
N LEU A 111 16.50 4.65 1.92
CA LEU A 111 16.73 5.17 3.25
C LEU A 111 15.39 5.53 3.89
N HIS A 112 15.15 4.99 5.07
CA HIS A 112 13.96 5.25 5.87
C HIS A 112 14.38 5.95 7.15
N LEU A 113 13.75 7.07 7.45
CA LEU A 113 14.01 7.88 8.63
C LEU A 113 12.71 8.01 9.40
N VAL A 114 12.77 7.92 10.72
CA VAL A 114 11.62 8.18 11.59
C VAL A 114 12.01 9.11 12.73
N SER A 115 11.07 9.96 13.10
CA SER A 115 11.18 10.82 14.26
C SER A 115 9.90 10.77 15.07
N ASP A 116 10.02 10.72 16.38
CA ASP A 116 8.88 10.91 17.27
C ASP A 116 8.37 12.35 17.14
N VAL A 117 7.06 12.54 17.26
CA VAL A 117 6.44 13.87 17.24
C VAL A 117 6.71 14.56 18.56
N ILE A 118 7.74 15.41 18.59
CA ILE A 118 8.18 16.15 19.77
C ILE A 118 8.42 17.62 19.39
N GLY A 119 8.09 18.54 20.27
CA GLY A 119 8.44 19.96 20.11
C GLY A 119 7.66 20.69 19.03
N ASP A 120 8.33 21.12 17.96
CA ASP A 120 7.76 21.97 16.87
C ASP A 120 6.54 21.37 16.15
N PHE A 121 6.23 20.09 16.35
CA PHE A 121 5.09 19.40 15.75
C PHE A 121 3.87 19.25 16.67
N VAL A 122 3.92 19.83 17.86
CA VAL A 122 2.78 19.79 18.81
C VAL A 122 1.51 20.34 18.15
N ASP A 123 1.61 21.43 17.38
CA ASP A 123 0.47 22.00 16.66
C ASP A 123 -0.13 21.03 15.63
N LEU A 124 0.72 20.24 14.96
CA LEU A 124 0.26 19.22 14.01
C LEU A 124 -0.39 18.03 14.71
N SER A 125 0.05 17.68 15.93
CA SER A 125 -0.54 16.60 16.70
C SER A 125 -1.98 16.94 17.14
N PHE A 126 -2.32 18.21 17.32
CA PHE A 126 -3.69 18.66 17.55
C PHE A 126 -4.56 18.55 16.29
N GLU A 127 -3.95 18.72 15.11
CA GLU A 127 -4.67 18.60 13.84
C GLU A 127 -4.88 17.15 13.38
N TRP A 128 -3.95 16.24 13.74
CA TRP A 128 -3.98 14.83 13.33
C TRP A 128 -4.15 13.92 14.56
N PRO A 129 -5.33 13.31 14.73
CA PRO A 129 -5.63 12.48 15.89
C PRO A 129 -4.58 11.38 16.09
N GLY A 130 -4.02 11.29 17.28
CA GLY A 130 -3.11 10.21 17.67
C GLY A 130 -1.75 10.21 16.98
N LEU A 131 -1.34 11.27 16.26
CA LEU A 131 -0.05 11.36 15.59
C LEU A 131 1.11 11.18 16.56
N LYS A 132 1.98 10.19 16.31
CA LYS A 132 3.14 9.85 17.15
C LYS A 132 4.46 9.83 16.37
N THR A 133 4.43 9.45 15.10
CA THR A 133 5.66 9.26 14.28
C THR A 133 5.54 9.98 12.95
N LEU A 134 6.60 10.69 12.61
CA LEU A 134 6.86 11.21 11.27
C LEU A 134 7.88 10.30 10.59
N GLY A 135 7.62 9.96 9.33
CA GLY A 135 8.48 9.08 8.55
C GLY A 135 8.85 9.68 7.20
N VAL A 136 10.10 9.51 6.79
CA VAL A 136 10.59 9.88 5.46
C VAL A 136 11.18 8.67 4.78
N ALA A 137 10.73 8.37 3.57
CA ALA A 137 11.31 7.35 2.72
C ALA A 137 11.97 7.97 1.49
N ILE A 138 13.26 7.76 1.34
CA ILE A 138 14.06 8.25 0.22
C ILE A 138 14.51 7.05 -0.59
N SER A 139 14.25 7.06 -1.89
CA SER A 139 14.70 6.02 -2.81
C SER A 139 15.66 6.63 -3.83
N PHE A 140 16.81 6.00 -3.98
CA PHE A 140 17.76 6.25 -5.04
C PHE A 140 17.75 5.07 -5.99
N ARG A 141 17.42 5.30 -7.25
CA ARG A 141 17.35 4.27 -8.27
C ARG A 141 18.32 4.61 -9.39
N GLN A 142 19.13 3.64 -9.78
CA GLN A 142 20.05 3.72 -10.88
C GLN A 142 19.76 2.56 -11.85
N GLU A 143 19.57 2.86 -13.12
CA GLU A 143 19.41 1.89 -14.20
C GLU A 143 20.69 1.91 -15.06
N GLY A 144 21.31 0.73 -15.24
CA GLY A 144 22.61 0.64 -15.89
C GLY A 144 23.78 1.15 -15.06
N ASP A 145 24.93 1.37 -15.73
CA ASP A 145 26.20 1.78 -15.11
C ASP A 145 26.43 3.30 -15.15
N ASP A 146 25.56 4.08 -15.81
CA ASP A 146 25.74 5.53 -15.91
C ASP A 146 25.16 6.24 -14.67
N ILE A 147 26.02 6.96 -13.95
CA ILE A 147 25.66 7.73 -12.75
C ILE A 147 24.61 8.81 -13.07
N ARG A 148 24.55 9.30 -14.32
CA ARG A 148 23.58 10.31 -14.76
C ARG A 148 22.14 9.81 -14.77
N ASP A 149 21.91 8.49 -14.80
CA ASP A 149 20.58 7.86 -14.76
C ASP A 149 20.08 7.63 -13.33
N LYS A 150 20.75 8.21 -12.33
CA LYS A 150 20.34 8.12 -10.94
C LYS A 150 19.15 9.04 -10.64
N THR A 151 18.02 8.46 -10.29
CA THR A 151 16.82 9.19 -9.85
C THR A 151 16.66 9.12 -8.35
N MET A 152 16.20 10.22 -7.74
CA MET A 152 15.86 10.30 -6.34
C MET A 152 14.36 10.58 -6.18
N SER A 153 13.71 9.88 -5.27
CA SER A 153 12.35 10.19 -4.86
C SER A 153 12.24 10.26 -3.34
N VAL A 154 11.48 11.24 -2.84
CA VAL A 154 11.23 11.44 -1.41
C VAL A 154 9.72 11.29 -1.17
N ARG A 155 9.35 10.58 -0.11
CA ARG A 155 7.96 10.42 0.31
C ARG A 155 7.86 10.62 1.82
N TYR A 156 6.84 11.36 2.23
CA TYR A 156 6.56 11.68 3.62
C TYR A 156 5.39 10.86 4.13
N TYR A 157 5.43 10.50 5.41
CA TYR A 157 4.42 9.68 6.06
C TYR A 157 4.16 10.16 7.50
N ILE A 158 2.92 10.04 7.93
CA ILE A 158 2.50 10.24 9.32
C ILE A 158 1.93 8.95 9.87
N SER A 159 2.18 8.67 11.16
CA SER A 159 1.64 7.47 11.82
C SER A 159 1.18 7.75 13.25
N SER A 160 0.10 7.09 13.62
CA SER A 160 -0.34 7.01 15.02
C SER A 160 0.41 5.92 15.81
N ALA A 161 0.98 4.93 15.12
CA ALA A 161 1.85 3.95 15.76
C ALA A 161 3.23 4.54 16.04
N LYS A 162 3.83 4.16 17.18
CA LYS A 162 5.24 4.41 17.41
C LYS A 162 6.05 3.34 16.69
N LEU A 163 6.74 3.74 15.61
CA LEU A 163 7.46 2.84 14.70
C LEU A 163 8.96 3.10 14.75
N THR A 164 9.74 2.02 14.79
CA THR A 164 11.15 2.08 14.42
C THR A 164 11.31 2.26 12.90
N ALA A 165 12.46 2.76 12.44
CA ALA A 165 12.74 2.93 11.02
C ALA A 165 12.63 1.61 10.23
N LYS A 166 12.98 0.48 10.86
CA LYS A 166 12.85 -0.85 10.27
C LYS A 166 11.40 -1.29 10.13
N GLU A 167 10.54 -1.06 11.12
CA GLU A 167 9.11 -1.36 11.07
C GLU A 167 8.40 -0.47 10.06
N PHE A 168 8.74 0.83 10.04
CA PHE A 168 8.27 1.78 9.04
C PHE A 168 8.61 1.33 7.62
N ALA A 169 9.87 0.93 7.37
CA ALA A 169 10.30 0.41 6.07
C ALA A 169 9.51 -0.83 5.66
N LYS A 170 9.27 -1.75 6.61
CA LYS A 170 8.48 -2.98 6.39
C LYS A 170 7.04 -2.65 6.03
N ALA A 171 6.37 -1.75 6.76
CA ALA A 171 4.99 -1.35 6.51
C ALA A 171 4.82 -0.68 5.13
N ILE A 172 5.74 0.22 4.74
CA ILE A 172 5.73 0.82 3.41
C ILE A 172 5.94 -0.24 2.33
N ARG A 173 6.91 -1.14 2.53
CA ARG A 173 7.20 -2.19 1.56
C ARG A 173 5.99 -3.09 1.33
N ALA A 174 5.32 -3.47 2.40
CA ALA A 174 4.12 -4.29 2.33
C ALA A 174 2.95 -3.56 1.63
N HIS A 175 2.76 -2.25 1.88
CA HIS A 175 1.80 -1.44 1.14
C HIS A 175 2.00 -1.52 -0.39
N TRP A 176 3.25 -1.36 -0.85
CA TRP A 176 3.55 -1.40 -2.28
C TRP A 176 3.55 -2.80 -2.90
N GLN A 177 3.58 -3.86 -2.09
CA GLN A 177 3.45 -5.23 -2.62
C GLN A 177 2.12 -5.47 -3.31
N ILE A 178 1.06 -4.76 -2.93
CA ILE A 178 -0.25 -4.91 -3.56
C ILE A 178 -0.23 -4.57 -5.05
N GLU A 179 0.55 -3.57 -5.45
CA GLU A 179 0.69 -3.19 -6.85
C GLU A 179 1.21 -4.37 -7.70
N VAL A 180 2.19 -5.11 -7.18
CA VAL A 180 2.79 -6.25 -7.89
C VAL A 180 1.98 -7.53 -7.69
N GLN A 181 1.46 -7.78 -6.48
CA GLN A 181 0.81 -9.05 -6.16
C GLN A 181 -0.65 -9.12 -6.58
N LEU A 182 -1.34 -8.00 -6.66
CA LEU A 182 -2.74 -7.96 -7.04
C LEU A 182 -2.95 -7.19 -8.35
N HIS A 183 -2.72 -5.89 -8.38
CA HIS A 183 -3.07 -5.03 -9.51
C HIS A 183 -2.40 -5.47 -10.81
N TRP A 184 -1.06 -5.62 -10.80
CA TRP A 184 -0.33 -6.10 -11.97
C TRP A 184 -0.81 -7.50 -12.44
N LYS A 185 -1.11 -8.41 -11.49
CA LYS A 185 -1.63 -9.73 -11.86
C LYS A 185 -3.03 -9.68 -12.46
N LEU A 186 -3.91 -8.81 -11.93
CA LEU A 186 -5.24 -8.59 -12.51
C LEU A 186 -5.13 -8.03 -13.93
N ASP A 187 -4.22 -7.10 -14.17
CA ASP A 187 -4.02 -6.54 -15.51
C ASP A 187 -3.43 -7.57 -16.48
N VAL A 188 -2.31 -8.19 -16.13
CA VAL A 188 -1.61 -9.12 -17.03
C VAL A 188 -2.35 -10.44 -17.21
N ALA A 189 -2.96 -10.98 -16.15
CA ALA A 189 -3.61 -12.28 -16.21
C ALA A 189 -5.11 -12.20 -16.52
N MET A 190 -5.81 -11.16 -16.08
CA MET A 190 -7.27 -11.02 -16.23
C MET A 190 -7.68 -9.89 -17.18
N ARG A 191 -6.73 -9.11 -17.71
CA ARG A 191 -6.97 -7.97 -18.62
C ARG A 191 -7.95 -6.96 -18.04
N GLU A 192 -7.77 -6.61 -16.78
CA GLU A 192 -8.72 -5.73 -16.09
C GLU A 192 -8.74 -4.35 -16.69
N ASP A 193 -7.59 -3.77 -17.02
CA ASP A 193 -7.46 -2.46 -17.65
C ASP A 193 -8.09 -2.37 -19.03
N GLU A 194 -8.08 -3.47 -19.79
CA GLU A 194 -8.68 -3.53 -21.12
C GLU A 194 -10.22 -3.62 -21.07
N CYS A 195 -10.81 -3.85 -19.89
CA CYS A 195 -12.24 -4.02 -19.72
C CYS A 195 -13.01 -2.73 -20.01
N ARG A 196 -13.92 -2.79 -20.97
CA ARG A 196 -14.77 -1.66 -21.40
C ARG A 196 -16.22 -1.77 -20.96
N ILE A 197 -16.55 -2.74 -20.14
CA ILE A 197 -17.90 -2.92 -19.61
C ILE A 197 -18.21 -1.76 -18.65
N ARG A 198 -19.36 -1.07 -18.87
CA ARG A 198 -19.75 0.14 -18.14
C ARG A 198 -21.22 0.17 -17.76
N ARG A 199 -22.02 -0.83 -18.17
CA ARG A 199 -23.47 -0.81 -18.00
C ARG A 199 -23.87 -1.27 -16.60
N GLY A 200 -24.56 -0.41 -15.86
CA GLY A 200 -25.05 -0.71 -14.52
C GLY A 200 -23.94 -1.29 -13.63
N ASP A 201 -24.25 -2.28 -12.84
CA ASP A 201 -23.34 -2.93 -11.89
C ASP A 201 -22.42 -3.99 -12.53
N ALA A 202 -22.49 -4.15 -13.87
CA ALA A 202 -21.73 -5.20 -14.55
C ALA A 202 -20.21 -5.01 -14.45
N ALA A 203 -19.72 -3.77 -14.38
CA ALA A 203 -18.31 -3.50 -14.19
C ALA A 203 -17.81 -3.95 -12.81
N GLU A 204 -18.59 -3.66 -11.77
CA GLU A 204 -18.29 -4.02 -10.38
C GLU A 204 -18.38 -5.55 -10.19
N ASN A 205 -19.46 -6.16 -10.65
CA ASN A 205 -19.62 -7.63 -10.58
C ASN A 205 -18.48 -8.36 -11.29
N LEU A 206 -18.06 -7.89 -12.48
CA LEU A 206 -16.97 -8.50 -13.22
C LEU A 206 -15.61 -8.31 -12.51
N ALA A 207 -15.38 -7.18 -11.88
CA ALA A 207 -14.20 -6.98 -11.04
C ALA A 207 -14.21 -7.96 -9.87
N GLY A 208 -15.33 -8.10 -9.16
CA GLY A 208 -15.51 -9.09 -8.08
C GLY A 208 -15.22 -10.52 -8.55
N PHE A 209 -15.75 -10.95 -9.69
CA PHE A 209 -15.47 -12.28 -10.26
C PHE A 209 -13.98 -12.46 -10.60
N ARG A 210 -13.28 -11.43 -11.07
CA ARG A 210 -11.83 -11.50 -11.31
C ARG A 210 -11.05 -11.71 -10.03
N HIS A 211 -11.41 -11.01 -8.95
CA HIS A 211 -10.79 -11.19 -7.64
C HIS A 211 -11.01 -12.62 -7.09
N VAL A 212 -12.23 -13.16 -7.18
CA VAL A 212 -12.52 -14.53 -6.79
C VAL A 212 -11.69 -15.51 -7.62
N ALA A 213 -11.68 -15.38 -8.94
CA ALA A 213 -10.90 -16.24 -9.83
C ALA A 213 -9.39 -16.15 -9.55
N MET A 214 -8.88 -14.94 -9.25
CA MET A 214 -7.48 -14.73 -8.87
C MET A 214 -7.14 -15.48 -7.58
N ASN A 215 -8.00 -15.42 -6.56
CA ASN A 215 -7.80 -16.10 -5.29
C ASN A 215 -7.80 -17.62 -5.49
N LEU A 216 -8.78 -18.18 -6.20
CA LEU A 216 -8.87 -19.61 -6.49
C LEU A 216 -7.63 -20.10 -7.24
N LEU A 217 -7.19 -19.42 -8.30
CA LEU A 217 -6.00 -19.77 -9.07
C LEU A 217 -4.69 -19.60 -8.29
N THR A 218 -4.65 -18.67 -7.34
CA THR A 218 -3.48 -18.45 -6.48
C THR A 218 -3.36 -19.57 -5.43
N ASN A 219 -4.49 -20.01 -4.88
CA ASN A 219 -4.56 -21.06 -3.86
C ASN A 219 -4.39 -22.47 -4.45
N GLU A 220 -4.70 -22.67 -5.71
CA GLU A 220 -4.44 -23.92 -6.42
C GLU A 220 -2.91 -24.15 -6.51
N LYS A 221 -2.38 -25.24 -5.95
CA LYS A 221 -0.94 -25.56 -5.85
C LYS A 221 -0.51 -26.79 -6.62
N THR A 222 -1.43 -27.55 -7.22
CA THR A 222 -1.11 -28.78 -7.96
C THR A 222 -0.30 -28.49 -9.23
N VAL A 223 -0.47 -27.28 -9.80
CA VAL A 223 0.25 -26.84 -10.98
C VAL A 223 1.20 -25.69 -10.65
N LYS A 224 2.50 -25.90 -10.82
CA LYS A 224 3.53 -24.83 -10.69
C LYS A 224 3.56 -23.96 -11.96
N ALA A 225 2.66 -23.00 -12.05
CA ALA A 225 2.57 -22.06 -13.18
C ALA A 225 2.06 -20.70 -12.72
N GLY A 226 2.35 -19.65 -13.50
CA GLY A 226 1.77 -18.33 -13.27
C GLY A 226 0.26 -18.30 -13.56
N ILE A 227 -0.45 -17.33 -12.97
CA ILE A 227 -1.92 -17.21 -13.01
C ILE A 227 -2.46 -17.25 -14.45
N LYS A 228 -1.82 -16.56 -15.40
CA LYS A 228 -2.23 -16.57 -16.81
C LYS A 228 -2.25 -17.97 -17.42
N ARG A 229 -1.23 -18.79 -17.11
CA ARG A 229 -1.15 -20.18 -17.59
C ARG A 229 -2.18 -21.07 -16.90
N LYS A 230 -2.37 -20.91 -15.59
CA LYS A 230 -3.39 -21.63 -14.82
C LYS A 230 -4.79 -21.33 -15.34
N ARG A 231 -5.11 -20.05 -15.62
CA ARG A 231 -6.37 -19.63 -16.22
C ARG A 231 -6.61 -20.30 -17.59
N LEU A 232 -5.58 -20.30 -18.45
CA LEU A 232 -5.70 -20.95 -19.76
C LEU A 232 -5.90 -22.46 -19.62
N LYS A 233 -5.20 -23.12 -18.70
CA LYS A 233 -5.38 -24.55 -18.41
C LYS A 233 -6.80 -24.84 -17.91
N ALA A 234 -7.36 -24.03 -17.01
CA ALA A 234 -8.71 -24.17 -16.51
C ALA A 234 -9.76 -24.00 -17.63
N ALA A 235 -9.50 -23.13 -18.61
CA ALA A 235 -10.37 -22.97 -19.77
C ALA A 235 -10.33 -24.16 -20.75
N LEU A 236 -9.26 -24.96 -20.75
CA LEU A 236 -9.04 -26.07 -21.68
C LEU A 236 -9.28 -27.46 -21.05
N SER A 237 -9.30 -27.56 -19.71
CA SER A 237 -9.42 -28.83 -18.97
C SER A 237 -10.51 -28.74 -17.93
N PRO A 238 -11.68 -29.39 -18.14
CA PRO A 238 -12.76 -29.46 -17.16
C PRO A 238 -12.31 -30.01 -15.80
N ASP A 239 -11.47 -31.05 -15.78
CA ASP A 239 -10.96 -31.65 -14.56
C ASP A 239 -10.12 -30.65 -13.74
N TYR A 240 -9.27 -29.90 -14.43
CA TYR A 240 -8.48 -28.86 -13.76
C TYR A 240 -9.33 -27.68 -13.30
N LEU A 241 -10.36 -27.30 -14.06
CA LEU A 241 -11.32 -26.31 -13.65
C LEU A 241 -12.06 -26.75 -12.38
N ALA A 242 -12.49 -28.02 -12.32
CA ALA A 242 -13.12 -28.58 -11.12
C ALA A 242 -12.22 -28.51 -9.90
N LEU A 243 -10.91 -28.82 -10.04
CA LEU A 243 -9.92 -28.67 -8.97
C LEU A 243 -9.78 -27.22 -8.49
N VAL A 244 -9.74 -26.27 -9.42
CA VAL A 244 -9.65 -24.83 -9.10
C VAL A 244 -10.90 -24.38 -8.34
N LEU A 245 -12.11 -24.79 -8.79
CA LEU A 245 -13.38 -24.42 -8.18
C LEU A 245 -13.61 -25.10 -6.83
N ALA A 246 -13.10 -26.33 -6.64
CA ALA A 246 -13.18 -27.04 -5.37
C ALA A 246 -12.39 -26.36 -4.25
N GLY A 247 -11.51 -25.38 -4.60
CA GLY A 247 -10.80 -24.57 -3.61
C GLY A 247 -9.92 -25.37 -2.67
N GLN A 248 -9.31 -26.48 -3.13
CA GLN A 248 -8.41 -27.31 -2.30
C GLN A 248 -7.19 -26.48 -1.87
N GLY A 249 -7.36 -25.69 -0.83
CA GLY A 249 -6.40 -24.73 -0.28
C GLY A 249 -7.06 -23.75 0.70
N LEU A 250 -8.34 -23.90 0.96
CA LEU A 250 -9.08 -23.11 1.97
C LEU A 250 -9.16 -23.89 3.31
N SER A 251 -8.05 -24.50 3.71
CA SER A 251 -7.91 -25.10 5.05
C SER A 251 -6.90 -24.31 5.86
#